data_58ab083204fa630ab2ef69a3b6ddf2d8
#
_entry.id   58ab083204fa630ab2ef69a3b6ddf2d8
#
_cell.length_a   1.000
_cell.length_b   1.000
_cell.length_c   1.000
_cell.angle_alpha   90.00
_cell.angle_beta   90.00
_cell.angle_gamma   90.00
#
_symmetry.space_group_name_H-M   'P 1'
#
loop_
_entity.id
_entity.type
_entity.pdbx_description
1 polymer ?
#
loop_
_entity_poly.entity_id
_entity_poly.type
_entity_poly.pdbx_seq_one_letter_code
_entity_poly.pdbx_strand_id
1 'polypeptide(L)'
;TLRGGGISSVGYAITEVVSRRTKQKKGLFGGLKETIGKATSGKKEPTEEGLLGEDKTAKIIALVRRAMLGRLTLPCDYSSAERALVLIAGPPEEMDRKGVEKSKSWVEENIAGIEVRGGDYPVDSNYIAAVVVLATVGNAPRIREPLEIAKETKEDAVKAKEKKVSLFDEDIEPLFE
;
A
#
# COMPACT_ATOMS: atom_id res chain seq x y z
N THR A 1 -13.30 -7.82 4.52
CA THR A 1 -12.61 -7.64 5.79
C THR A 1 -11.18 -8.16 5.69
N LEU A 2 -10.18 -7.28 5.93
CA LEU A 2 -8.75 -7.65 6.02
C LEU A 2 -8.43 -8.59 7.20
N ARG A 3 -9.44 -9.05 7.92
CA ARG A 3 -9.32 -9.97 9.05
C ARG A 3 -9.02 -11.39 8.56
N GLY A 4 -7.73 -11.66 8.29
CA GLY A 4 -7.26 -13.03 8.11
C GLY A 4 -6.48 -13.57 9.30
N GLY A 5 -6.26 -12.75 10.34
CA GLY A 5 -5.24 -13.05 11.35
C GLY A 5 -3.84 -12.95 10.71
N GLY A 6 -2.82 -12.73 11.49
CA GLY A 6 -1.46 -12.66 10.98
C GLY A 6 -0.85 -11.24 11.03
N ILE A 7 0.31 -11.13 10.45
CA ILE A 7 1.12 -9.91 10.47
C ILE A 7 0.63 -8.98 9.37
N SER A 8 0.46 -7.70 9.71
CA SER A 8 0.13 -6.67 8.73
C SER A 8 1.17 -5.56 8.77
N SER A 9 1.45 -4.98 7.61
CA SER A 9 2.35 -3.85 7.47
C SER A 9 1.68 -2.74 6.67
N VAL A 10 1.99 -1.51 6.99
CA VAL A 10 1.43 -0.32 6.34
C VAL A 10 2.57 0.50 5.74
N GLY A 11 2.43 0.83 4.47
CA GLY A 11 3.27 1.80 3.79
C GLY A 11 2.47 3.04 3.42
N TYR A 12 3.11 4.19 3.39
CA TYR A 12 2.47 5.41 2.94
C TYR A 12 3.44 6.29 2.17
N ALA A 13 2.90 7.06 1.25
CA ALA A 13 3.61 8.10 0.55
C ALA A 13 2.72 9.31 0.38
N ILE A 14 3.31 10.50 0.44
CA ILE A 14 2.63 11.76 0.26
C ILE A 14 3.44 12.64 -0.67
N THR A 15 2.76 13.41 -1.50
CA THR A 15 3.37 14.41 -2.37
C THR A 15 2.49 15.65 -2.44
N GLU A 16 3.12 16.79 -2.57
CA GLU A 16 2.42 18.05 -2.76
C GLU A 16 1.89 18.14 -4.19
N VAL A 17 0.66 18.58 -4.31
CA VAL A 17 0.06 18.91 -5.59
C VAL A 17 0.47 20.34 -5.91
N VAL A 18 1.40 20.50 -6.84
CA VAL A 18 1.70 21.81 -7.40
C VAL A 18 0.49 22.21 -8.24
N SER A 19 -0.49 22.82 -7.57
CA SER A 19 -1.62 23.44 -8.25
C SER A 19 -1.07 24.50 -9.18
N ARG A 20 -0.98 24.17 -10.47
CA ARG A 20 -0.83 25.18 -11.51
C ARG A 20 -2.14 26.00 -11.56
N ARG A 21 -2.42 26.72 -10.51
CA ARG A 21 -3.24 27.93 -10.65
C ARG A 21 -2.43 28.85 -11.55
N THR A 22 -2.47 28.58 -12.81
CA THR A 22 -2.15 29.56 -13.85
C THR A 22 -3.03 30.75 -13.53
N LYS A 23 -2.45 31.78 -12.90
CA LYS A 23 -2.96 33.12 -13.04
C LYS A 23 -3.10 33.30 -14.54
N GLN A 24 -4.31 33.19 -15.05
CA GLN A 24 -4.65 33.79 -16.33
C GLN A 24 -4.36 35.27 -16.18
N LYS A 25 -3.10 35.65 -16.39
CA LYS A 25 -2.82 36.95 -16.86
C LYS A 25 -3.52 37.01 -18.22
N LYS A 26 -4.68 37.67 -18.25
CA LYS A 26 -5.26 38.23 -19.46
C LYS A 26 -4.15 39.05 -20.13
N GLY A 27 -3.30 38.36 -20.88
CA GLY A 27 -2.36 39.01 -21.78
C GLY A 27 -3.14 39.53 -22.96
N LEU A 28 -3.01 40.82 -23.20
CA LEU A 28 -3.60 41.66 -24.23
C LEU A 28 -3.21 41.24 -25.66
N PHE A 29 -2.91 39.95 -25.93
CA PHE A 29 -2.50 39.44 -27.25
C PHE A 29 -3.39 38.27 -27.71
N GLY A 30 -4.70 38.37 -27.47
CA GLY A 30 -5.68 37.37 -27.93
C GLY A 30 -6.26 37.68 -29.31
N GLY A 31 -5.48 38.17 -30.27
CA GLY A 31 -6.05 38.60 -31.54
C GLY A 31 -5.20 38.33 -32.78
N LEU A 32 -4.45 37.24 -32.86
CA LEU A 32 -3.76 36.93 -34.13
C LEU A 32 -3.44 35.41 -34.28
N LYS A 33 -4.44 34.54 -34.22
CA LYS A 33 -4.24 33.14 -34.59
C LYS A 33 -5.48 32.51 -35.24
N GLU A 34 -6.17 33.27 -36.04
CA GLU A 34 -7.33 32.78 -36.76
C GLU A 34 -7.14 32.86 -38.28
N THR A 35 -6.03 32.44 -38.82
CA THR A 35 -5.90 32.23 -40.26
C THR A 35 -4.57 31.57 -40.62
N ILE A 36 -4.36 30.32 -40.27
CA ILE A 36 -3.49 29.41 -41.11
C ILE A 36 -3.78 27.98 -40.64
N GLY A 37 -4.37 27.19 -41.50
CA GLY A 37 -4.32 25.77 -41.27
C GLY A 37 -5.56 24.97 -41.67
N LYS A 38 -6.09 25.26 -42.86
CA LYS A 38 -6.89 24.26 -43.57
C LYS A 38 -5.95 23.55 -44.53
N ALA A 39 -5.49 22.38 -44.14
CA ALA A 39 -5.08 21.23 -44.94
C ALA A 39 -3.95 20.46 -44.23
N THR A 40 -4.28 19.35 -43.62
CA THR A 40 -3.66 18.03 -43.92
C THR A 40 -4.16 17.00 -42.94
N SER A 41 -4.89 16.07 -43.46
CA SER A 41 -4.90 14.63 -43.22
C SER A 41 -4.46 14.08 -41.88
N GLY A 42 -5.43 13.63 -41.06
CA GLY A 42 -5.42 12.27 -40.53
C GLY A 42 -4.29 11.84 -39.59
N LYS A 43 -3.99 12.62 -38.52
CA LYS A 43 -3.39 12.06 -37.32
C LYS A 43 -4.09 12.70 -36.14
N LYS A 44 -4.78 11.89 -35.32
CA LYS A 44 -5.32 12.36 -34.04
C LYS A 44 -4.12 12.79 -33.21
N GLU A 45 -3.90 14.08 -33.11
CA GLU A 45 -3.02 14.64 -32.11
C GLU A 45 -3.62 14.33 -30.74
N PRO A 46 -2.82 13.89 -29.75
CA PRO A 46 -3.31 13.66 -28.41
C PRO A 46 -3.81 15.00 -27.87
N THR A 47 -5.08 15.05 -27.53
CA THR A 47 -5.73 16.21 -26.92
C THR A 47 -4.98 16.54 -25.64
N GLU A 48 -4.75 17.82 -25.34
CA GLU A 48 -4.06 18.27 -24.10
C GLU A 48 -4.67 17.66 -22.84
N GLU A 49 -5.96 17.38 -22.83
CA GLU A 49 -6.67 16.63 -21.78
C GLU A 49 -6.19 15.18 -21.65
N GLY A 50 -5.81 14.52 -22.74
CA GLY A 50 -5.26 13.17 -22.74
C GLY A 50 -3.86 13.13 -22.11
N LEU A 51 -3.00 14.07 -22.44
CA LEU A 51 -1.66 14.21 -21.87
C LEU A 51 -1.70 14.55 -20.37
N LEU A 52 -2.62 15.41 -19.95
CA LEU A 52 -2.83 15.75 -18.53
C LEU A 52 -3.37 14.56 -17.72
N GLY A 53 -4.24 13.75 -18.32
CA GLY A 53 -4.76 12.52 -17.69
C GLY A 53 -3.70 11.45 -17.54
N GLU A 54 -2.82 11.27 -18.51
CA GLU A 54 -1.70 10.33 -18.43
C GLU A 54 -0.69 10.73 -17.35
N ASP A 55 -0.42 12.01 -17.17
CA ASP A 55 0.46 12.52 -16.11
C ASP A 55 -0.12 12.26 -14.72
N LYS A 56 -1.43 12.45 -14.53
CA LYS A 56 -2.13 12.14 -13.26
C LYS A 56 -2.12 10.65 -12.95
N THR A 57 -2.43 9.81 -13.94
CA THR A 57 -2.36 8.36 -13.84
C THR A 57 -0.96 7.91 -13.40
N ALA A 58 0.08 8.38 -14.08
CA ALA A 58 1.46 8.04 -13.77
C ALA A 58 1.88 8.48 -12.35
N LYS A 59 1.43 9.68 -11.94
CA LYS A 59 1.68 10.21 -10.60
C LYS A 59 1.08 9.31 -9.51
N ILE A 60 -0.18 8.88 -9.67
CA ILE A 60 -0.85 7.99 -8.72
C ILE A 60 -0.13 6.64 -8.62
N ILE A 61 0.23 6.03 -9.76
CA ILE A 61 0.97 4.77 -9.77
C ILE A 61 2.33 4.91 -9.09
N ALA A 62 3.07 5.97 -9.38
CA ALA A 62 4.36 6.24 -8.75
C ALA A 62 4.23 6.43 -7.23
N LEU A 63 3.14 7.07 -6.78
CA LEU A 63 2.88 7.29 -5.37
C LEU A 63 2.58 5.98 -4.63
N VAL A 64 1.75 5.10 -5.21
CA VAL A 64 1.45 3.77 -4.66
C VAL A 64 2.71 2.89 -4.62
N ARG A 65 3.52 2.90 -5.68
CA ARG A 65 4.82 2.21 -5.70
C ARG A 65 5.72 2.70 -4.58
N ARG A 66 5.81 4.01 -4.38
CA ARG A 66 6.63 4.60 -3.32
C ARG A 66 6.09 4.27 -1.93
N ALA A 67 4.78 4.14 -1.75
CA ALA A 67 4.18 3.70 -0.50
C ALA A 67 4.52 2.23 -0.18
N MET A 68 4.48 1.35 -1.18
CA MET A 68 4.72 -0.09 -1.00
C MET A 68 6.21 -0.44 -0.90
N LEU A 69 7.06 0.18 -1.74
CA LEU A 69 8.50 -0.11 -1.81
C LEU A 69 9.34 0.75 -0.85
N GLY A 70 8.72 1.75 -0.25
CA GLY A 70 9.40 2.67 0.65
C GLY A 70 9.47 2.15 2.10
N ARG A 71 9.22 3.05 3.07
CA ARG A 71 9.21 2.70 4.48
C ARG A 71 7.90 2.05 4.88
N LEU A 72 7.94 0.75 5.07
CA LEU A 72 6.85 0.02 5.72
C LEU A 72 6.97 0.18 7.25
N THR A 73 5.83 0.24 7.95
CA THR A 73 5.77 0.28 9.43
C THR A 73 6.44 -0.93 10.06
N LEU A 74 6.31 -2.08 9.39
CA LEU A 74 7.05 -3.29 9.71
C LEU A 74 7.84 -3.69 8.46
N PRO A 75 9.17 -3.73 8.50
CA PRO A 75 9.97 -4.28 7.39
C PRO A 75 9.61 -5.74 7.14
N CYS A 76 9.11 -6.01 5.97
CA CYS A 76 8.67 -7.34 5.55
C CYS A 76 8.86 -7.49 4.04
N ASP A 77 8.84 -8.72 3.59
CA ASP A 77 8.75 -9.03 2.18
C ASP A 77 7.30 -8.85 1.71
N TYR A 78 7.06 -7.76 0.98
CA TYR A 78 5.73 -7.42 0.48
C TYR A 78 5.18 -8.48 -0.48
N SER A 79 6.06 -9.20 -1.19
CA SER A 79 5.63 -10.25 -2.11
C SER A 79 4.94 -11.43 -1.39
N SER A 80 5.20 -11.60 -0.09
CA SER A 80 4.58 -12.64 0.74
C SER A 80 3.18 -12.28 1.24
N ALA A 81 2.68 -11.09 0.96
CA ALA A 81 1.36 -10.67 1.40
C ALA A 81 0.25 -11.40 0.64
N GLU A 82 -0.76 -11.88 1.36
CA GLU A 82 -1.93 -12.55 0.75
C GLU A 82 -3.02 -11.56 0.35
N ARG A 83 -3.08 -10.41 1.01
CA ARG A 83 -4.10 -9.40 0.78
C ARG A 83 -3.50 -8.01 0.86
N ALA A 84 -4.05 -7.09 0.09
CA ALA A 84 -3.69 -5.69 0.17
C ALA A 84 -4.90 -4.76 0.10
N LEU A 85 -4.74 -3.59 0.71
CA LEU A 85 -5.65 -2.46 0.56
C LEU A 85 -4.86 -1.27 0.07
N VAL A 86 -5.32 -0.67 -1.02
CA VAL A 86 -4.76 0.55 -1.58
C VAL A 86 -5.76 1.68 -1.39
N LEU A 87 -5.38 2.72 -0.65
CA LEU A 87 -6.19 3.91 -0.46
C LEU A 87 -5.44 5.12 -0.99
N ILE A 88 -6.12 5.91 -1.81
CA ILE A 88 -5.57 7.15 -2.37
C ILE A 88 -6.46 8.29 -1.90
N ALA A 89 -5.85 9.30 -1.29
CA ALA A 89 -6.54 10.48 -0.81
C ALA A 89 -5.92 11.75 -1.40
N GLY A 90 -6.73 12.69 -1.81
CA GLY A 90 -6.24 13.94 -2.38
C GLY A 90 -7.34 14.81 -2.99
N PRO A 91 -6.97 15.94 -3.61
CA PRO A 91 -7.94 16.83 -4.21
C PRO A 91 -8.67 16.15 -5.38
N PRO A 92 -9.98 16.37 -5.53
CA PRO A 92 -10.80 15.74 -6.58
C PRO A 92 -10.23 15.90 -7.99
N GLU A 93 -9.61 17.05 -8.27
CA GLU A 93 -9.05 17.36 -9.58
C GLU A 93 -7.83 16.48 -9.94
N GLU A 94 -7.14 15.94 -8.95
CA GLU A 94 -5.97 15.08 -9.13
C GLU A 94 -6.32 13.59 -9.04
N MET A 95 -7.55 13.27 -8.66
CA MET A 95 -8.02 11.89 -8.52
C MET A 95 -8.38 11.33 -9.90
N ASP A 96 -7.54 10.45 -10.43
CA ASP A 96 -7.79 9.74 -11.68
C ASP A 96 -8.15 8.29 -11.43
N ARG A 97 -9.36 7.91 -11.81
CA ARG A 97 -9.87 6.54 -11.65
C ARG A 97 -9.00 5.50 -12.35
N LYS A 98 -8.47 5.82 -13.54
CA LYS A 98 -7.56 4.92 -14.26
C LYS A 98 -6.26 4.70 -13.48
N GLY A 99 -5.76 5.74 -12.83
CA GLY A 99 -4.58 5.66 -11.97
C GLY A 99 -4.81 4.76 -10.76
N VAL A 100 -5.98 4.86 -10.12
CA VAL A 100 -6.37 4.01 -9.00
C VAL A 100 -6.46 2.54 -9.44
N GLU A 101 -7.16 2.25 -10.53
CA GLU A 101 -7.33 0.90 -11.08
C GLU A 101 -5.97 0.27 -11.47
N LYS A 102 -5.14 0.98 -12.22
CA LYS A 102 -3.81 0.51 -12.61
C LYS A 102 -2.90 0.29 -11.40
N SER A 103 -3.03 1.11 -10.37
CA SER A 103 -2.27 0.94 -9.14
C SER A 103 -2.66 -0.34 -8.40
N LYS A 104 -3.95 -0.66 -8.35
CA LYS A 104 -4.44 -1.92 -7.79
C LYS A 104 -3.91 -3.12 -8.56
N SER A 105 -4.05 -3.13 -9.88
CA SER A 105 -3.52 -4.21 -10.72
C SER A 105 -2.02 -4.39 -10.54
N TRP A 106 -1.27 -3.29 -10.44
CA TRP A 106 0.16 -3.37 -10.15
C TRP A 106 0.46 -4.02 -8.79
N VAL A 107 -0.33 -3.71 -7.76
CA VAL A 107 -0.17 -4.35 -6.43
C VAL A 107 -0.52 -5.84 -6.50
N GLU A 108 -1.61 -6.22 -7.21
CA GLU A 108 -1.99 -7.62 -7.45
C GLU A 108 -0.87 -8.44 -8.11
N GLU A 109 -0.19 -7.86 -9.09
CA GLU A 109 0.94 -8.50 -9.78
C GLU A 109 2.18 -8.71 -8.88
N ASN A 110 2.28 -7.99 -7.77
CA ASN A 110 3.47 -7.95 -6.93
C ASN A 110 3.29 -8.61 -5.55
N ILE A 111 2.13 -9.17 -5.24
CA ILE A 111 1.86 -9.93 -4.00
C ILE A 111 1.53 -11.38 -4.31
N ALA A 112 1.66 -12.26 -3.31
CA ALA A 112 1.33 -13.68 -3.47
C ALA A 112 -0.18 -13.93 -3.57
N GLY A 113 -0.97 -13.10 -2.91
CA GLY A 113 -2.42 -13.22 -2.88
C GLY A 113 -3.09 -12.52 -4.06
N ILE A 114 -4.36 -12.83 -4.24
CA ILE A 114 -5.20 -12.32 -5.34
C ILE A 114 -6.24 -11.30 -4.88
N GLU A 115 -6.30 -10.98 -3.59
CA GLU A 115 -7.30 -10.07 -3.05
C GLU A 115 -6.69 -8.68 -2.81
N VAL A 116 -6.84 -7.78 -3.76
CA VAL A 116 -6.50 -6.36 -3.60
C VAL A 116 -7.76 -5.53 -3.62
N ARG A 117 -8.01 -4.83 -2.53
CA ARG A 117 -9.06 -3.83 -2.43
C ARG A 117 -8.47 -2.45 -2.54
N GLY A 118 -9.22 -1.52 -3.07
CA GLY A 118 -8.77 -0.15 -3.18
C GLY A 118 -9.91 0.81 -3.36
N GLY A 119 -9.63 2.04 -3.04
CA GLY A 119 -10.57 3.14 -3.20
C GLY A 119 -9.86 4.47 -3.21
N ASP A 120 -10.60 5.46 -3.65
CA ASP A 120 -10.23 6.85 -3.63
C ASP A 120 -11.03 7.58 -2.55
N TYR A 121 -10.40 8.52 -1.90
CA TYR A 121 -10.99 9.38 -0.89
C TYR A 121 -10.70 10.84 -1.25
N PRO A 122 -11.61 11.53 -1.93
CA PRO A 122 -11.42 12.92 -2.29
C PRO A 122 -11.46 13.80 -1.03
N VAL A 123 -10.41 14.58 -0.87
CA VAL A 123 -10.23 15.52 0.25
C VAL A 123 -9.74 16.85 -0.31
N ASP A 124 -10.30 17.95 0.15
CA ASP A 124 -9.81 19.28 -0.18
C ASP A 124 -8.46 19.53 0.51
N SER A 125 -7.39 19.30 -0.23
CA SER A 125 -6.02 19.32 0.26
C SER A 125 -5.05 19.74 -0.84
N ASN A 126 -3.91 20.29 -0.47
CA ASN A 126 -2.80 20.55 -1.39
C ASN A 126 -1.88 19.33 -1.55
N TYR A 127 -2.25 18.20 -0.99
CA TYR A 127 -1.45 16.98 -1.01
C TYR A 127 -2.26 15.82 -1.58
N ILE A 128 -1.56 14.93 -2.27
CA ILE A 128 -2.07 13.62 -2.61
C ILE A 128 -1.27 12.58 -1.83
N ALA A 129 -1.98 11.65 -1.22
CA ALA A 129 -1.40 10.59 -0.41
C ALA A 129 -1.84 9.22 -0.90
N ALA A 130 -0.97 8.24 -0.82
CA ALA A 130 -1.29 6.84 -0.98
C ALA A 130 -0.93 6.08 0.28
N VAL A 131 -1.83 5.20 0.70
CA VAL A 131 -1.63 4.25 1.80
C VAL A 131 -1.81 2.85 1.24
N VAL A 132 -0.85 1.98 1.50
CA VAL A 132 -0.92 0.55 1.17
C VAL A 132 -0.86 -0.25 2.45
N VAL A 133 -1.88 -1.05 2.70
CA VAL A 133 -1.89 -1.99 3.82
C VAL A 133 -1.69 -3.39 3.27
N LEU A 134 -0.63 -4.04 3.69
CA LEU A 134 -0.33 -5.44 3.38
C LEU A 134 -0.78 -6.29 4.56
N ALA A 135 -1.57 -7.32 4.31
CA ALA A 135 -2.11 -8.19 5.34
C ALA A 135 -1.72 -9.65 5.09
N THR A 136 -1.65 -10.42 6.17
CA THR A 136 -1.21 -11.82 6.16
C THR A 136 0.18 -11.95 5.51
N VAL A 137 1.13 -11.16 6.00
CA VAL A 137 2.50 -11.19 5.51
C VAL A 137 3.22 -12.41 6.10
N GLY A 138 3.72 -13.28 5.23
CA GLY A 138 4.39 -14.52 5.65
C GLY A 138 5.84 -14.32 6.12
N ASN A 139 6.53 -13.30 5.63
CA ASN A 139 7.94 -13.06 5.90
C ASN A 139 8.18 -11.69 6.53
N ALA A 140 8.27 -11.66 7.85
CA ALA A 140 8.61 -10.48 8.63
C ALA A 140 9.75 -10.82 9.62
N PRO A 141 11.02 -10.64 9.23
CA PRO A 141 12.18 -11.09 10.01
C PRO A 141 12.19 -10.56 11.44
N ARG A 142 11.84 -9.29 11.66
CA ARG A 142 11.81 -8.67 12.98
C ARG A 142 10.79 -9.25 13.96
N ILE A 143 9.80 -10.01 13.48
CA ILE A 143 8.81 -10.67 14.33
C ILE A 143 9.17 -12.14 14.51
N ARG A 144 9.88 -12.74 13.57
CA ARG A 144 10.26 -14.15 13.61
C ARG A 144 11.13 -14.44 14.84
N GLU A 145 12.18 -13.67 15.08
CA GLU A 145 13.08 -13.84 16.23
C GLU A 145 12.36 -13.87 17.58
N PRO A 146 11.55 -12.86 17.96
CA PRO A 146 10.80 -12.87 19.21
C PRO A 146 9.81 -14.02 19.32
N LEU A 147 9.22 -14.47 18.20
CA LEU A 147 8.30 -15.62 18.19
C LEU A 147 9.02 -16.94 18.42
N GLU A 148 10.21 -17.11 17.88
CA GLU A 148 11.04 -18.30 18.11
C GLU A 148 11.46 -18.36 19.58
N ILE A 149 11.97 -17.29 20.15
CA ILE A 149 12.30 -17.19 21.57
C ILE A 149 11.07 -17.49 22.46
N ALA A 150 9.91 -16.93 22.12
CA ALA A 150 8.68 -17.17 22.88
C ALA A 150 8.20 -18.64 22.81
N LYS A 151 8.44 -19.34 21.71
CA LYS A 151 8.14 -20.77 21.58
C LYS A 151 9.08 -21.62 22.44
N GLU A 152 10.39 -21.36 22.35
CA GLU A 152 11.39 -22.06 23.15
C GLU A 152 11.11 -21.88 24.66
N THR A 153 10.82 -20.65 25.09
CA THR A 153 10.51 -20.35 26.50
C THR A 153 9.23 -21.09 26.96
N LYS A 154 8.23 -21.22 26.09
CA LYS A 154 7.01 -22.00 26.40
C LYS A 154 7.29 -23.48 26.54
N GLU A 155 8.07 -24.05 25.63
CA GLU A 155 8.43 -25.47 25.67
C GLU A 155 9.23 -25.80 26.95
N ASP A 156 10.18 -24.93 27.33
CA ASP A 156 10.96 -25.09 28.55
C ASP A 156 10.09 -24.98 29.81
N ALA A 157 9.11 -24.04 29.81
CA ALA A 157 8.17 -23.90 30.91
C ALA A 157 7.22 -25.12 31.05
N VAL A 158 6.83 -25.73 29.94
CA VAL A 158 6.01 -26.97 29.93
C VAL A 158 6.84 -28.15 30.46
N LYS A 159 8.06 -28.35 29.94
CA LYS A 159 8.97 -29.39 30.41
C LYS A 159 9.30 -29.24 31.91
N ALA A 160 9.49 -28.00 32.38
CA ALA A 160 9.73 -27.75 33.80
C ALA A 160 8.50 -28.06 34.68
N LYS A 161 7.27 -27.88 34.18
CA LYS A 161 6.05 -28.29 34.86
C LYS A 161 5.87 -29.79 34.89
N GLU A 162 6.07 -30.47 33.78
CA GLU A 162 6.00 -31.94 33.67
C GLU A 162 7.00 -32.60 34.61
N LYS A 163 8.24 -32.10 34.66
CA LYS A 163 9.25 -32.60 35.59
C LYS A 163 8.89 -32.41 37.07
N LYS A 164 8.24 -31.30 37.40
CA LYS A 164 7.73 -31.10 38.77
C LYS A 164 6.61 -32.05 39.13
N VAL A 165 5.69 -32.31 38.21
CA VAL A 165 4.60 -33.28 38.44
C VAL A 165 5.14 -34.69 38.63
N SER A 166 6.09 -35.15 37.80
CA SER A 166 6.68 -36.45 37.94
C SER A 166 7.45 -36.64 39.26
N LEU A 167 8.13 -35.61 39.76
CA LEU A 167 8.78 -35.61 41.06
C LEU A 167 7.77 -35.73 42.23
N PHE A 168 6.60 -35.11 42.11
CA PHE A 168 5.54 -35.21 43.12
C PHE A 168 4.88 -36.58 43.11
N ASP A 169 4.75 -37.25 41.95
CA ASP A 169 4.16 -38.60 41.86
C ASP A 169 5.12 -39.68 42.43
N GLU A 170 6.42 -39.52 42.29
CA GLU A 170 7.43 -40.43 42.86
C GLU A 170 7.50 -40.35 44.41
N ASP A 171 7.20 -39.19 45.01
CA ASP A 171 7.26 -38.97 46.47
C ASP A 171 5.98 -39.41 47.21
N ILE A 172 4.92 -39.78 46.52
CA ILE A 172 3.61 -40.14 47.14
C ILE A 172 3.39 -41.66 47.28
N GLU A 173 4.07 -42.52 46.51
CA GLU A 173 3.86 -43.96 46.55
C GLU A 173 4.21 -44.68 47.89
N PRO A 174 5.13 -44.20 48.75
CA PRO A 174 5.47 -44.96 49.95
C PRO A 174 4.59 -44.74 51.19
N LEU A 175 3.54 -43.93 51.12
CA LEU A 175 2.75 -43.56 52.31
C LEU A 175 1.48 -44.37 52.56
N PHE A 176 1.23 -45.43 51.76
CA PHE A 176 0.01 -46.26 51.86
C PHE A 176 0.28 -47.77 51.85
N GLU A 177 1.38 -48.26 52.47
CA GLU A 177 1.50 -49.64 52.88
C GLU A 177 1.25 -49.81 54.38
#